data_458d78fda87cb0cfa7a2365f2288b530
#
_entry.id   458d78fda87cb0cfa7a2365f2288b530
#
_cell.length_a   1.000
_cell.length_b   1.000
_cell.length_c   1.000
_cell.angle_alpha   90.00
_cell.angle_beta   90.00
_cell.angle_gamma   90.00
#
_symmetry.space_group_name_H-M   'P 1'
#
loop_
_entity.id
_entity.type
_entity.pdbx_description
1 polymer ?
#
loop_
_entity_poly.entity_id
_entity_poly.type
_entity_poly.pdbx_seq_one_letter_code
_entity_poly.pdbx_strand_id
1 'polypeptide(L)'
;YKLMKNGVIDTLDFPIARGKEAHVFHGSSESGPVAVKIFHTSNAVFKNLVQYIEGDPRFTGLKRRHRDLVDIWVRKEFRNLSRLEKWGLAVPKPLGVHKNILVMEYLGTDLAPSPRLRDVEVNDAKAVYDELLEFLAISWQKANMVHGDFSPYNIMWHGDRPVVIDVGQAVVQSHPKSQEFLVRDVTRLVEWANKAGLDTNLAEAMYDVLEMDLSHIEEIHSA
;
A
#
# COMPACT_ATOMS: atom_id res chain seq x y z
N TYR A 1 11.09 21.96 1.09
CA TYR A 1 12.49 22.39 0.98
C TYR A 1 13.50 21.24 1.12
N LYS A 2 13.44 20.40 2.20
CA LYS A 2 14.43 19.30 2.41
C LYS A 2 14.37 18.23 1.32
N LEU A 3 13.18 17.81 0.90
CA LEU A 3 12.99 16.83 -0.19
C LEU A 3 13.44 17.39 -1.53
N MET A 4 13.20 18.69 -1.79
CA MET A 4 13.70 19.39 -2.98
C MET A 4 15.22 19.48 -2.95
N LYS A 5 15.83 19.87 -1.82
CA LYS A 5 17.30 19.96 -1.69
C LYS A 5 17.99 18.61 -1.92
N ASN A 6 17.29 17.50 -1.63
CA ASN A 6 17.82 16.16 -1.81
C ASN A 6 17.50 15.56 -3.20
N GLY A 7 16.91 16.33 -4.13
CA GLY A 7 16.55 15.88 -5.48
C GLY A 7 15.41 14.85 -5.53
N VAL A 8 14.64 14.70 -4.44
CA VAL A 8 13.53 13.74 -4.40
C VAL A 8 12.29 14.29 -5.11
N ILE A 9 12.14 15.61 -5.14
CA ILE A 9 11.06 16.35 -5.80
C ILE A 9 11.59 17.72 -6.26
N ASP A 10 11.23 18.12 -7.47
CA ASP A 10 11.55 19.42 -8.04
C ASP A 10 10.36 20.36 -7.95
N THR A 11 9.19 19.90 -8.39
CA THR A 11 7.96 20.70 -8.38
C THR A 11 6.82 19.98 -7.67
N LEU A 12 5.88 20.75 -7.17
CA LEU A 12 4.58 20.29 -6.69
C LEU A 12 3.53 20.97 -7.56
N ASP A 13 2.77 20.20 -8.34
CA ASP A 13 1.99 20.77 -9.44
C ASP A 13 0.51 20.95 -9.06
N PHE A 14 -0.26 19.86 -9.02
CA PHE A 14 -1.71 19.91 -8.77
C PHE A 14 -2.19 18.74 -7.90
N PRO A 15 -3.31 18.90 -7.20
CA PRO A 15 -3.86 17.81 -6.38
C PRO A 15 -4.49 16.74 -7.27
N ILE A 16 -4.18 15.46 -6.99
CA ILE A 16 -4.74 14.30 -7.68
C ILE A 16 -5.72 13.50 -6.81
N ALA A 17 -5.62 13.61 -5.48
CA ALA A 17 -6.58 12.99 -4.58
C ALA A 17 -6.68 13.78 -3.26
N ARG A 18 -7.90 13.83 -2.70
CA ARG A 18 -8.18 14.41 -1.39
C ARG A 18 -8.82 13.35 -0.50
N GLY A 19 -8.05 12.87 0.46
CA GLY A 19 -8.52 11.90 1.45
C GLY A 19 -8.71 12.53 2.83
N LYS A 20 -9.29 11.76 3.74
CA LYS A 20 -9.47 12.17 5.15
C LYS A 20 -8.14 12.26 5.91
N GLU A 21 -7.16 11.46 5.53
CA GLU A 21 -5.86 11.34 6.20
C GLU A 21 -4.78 12.20 5.54
N ALA A 22 -4.84 12.34 4.22
CA ALA A 22 -3.83 13.03 3.43
C ALA A 22 -4.41 13.58 2.12
N HIS A 23 -3.74 14.57 1.58
CA HIS A 23 -3.91 14.98 0.19
C HIS A 23 -2.73 14.44 -0.64
N VAL A 24 -3.01 13.99 -1.84
CA VAL A 24 -2.00 13.53 -2.79
C VAL A 24 -1.90 14.52 -3.94
N PHE A 25 -0.69 14.94 -4.26
CA PHE A 25 -0.38 15.86 -5.33
C PHE A 25 0.47 15.17 -6.40
N HIS A 26 0.29 15.58 -7.64
CA HIS A 26 1.27 15.36 -8.68
C HIS A 26 2.48 16.27 -8.45
N GLY A 27 3.65 15.78 -8.74
CA GLY A 27 4.89 16.54 -8.75
C GLY A 27 5.87 15.95 -9.76
N SER A 28 7.00 16.61 -9.93
CA SER A 28 8.09 16.13 -10.79
C SER A 28 9.38 15.95 -10.01
N SER A 29 10.26 15.10 -10.53
CA SER A 29 11.65 14.94 -10.10
C SER A 29 12.54 14.73 -11.33
N GLU A 30 13.84 14.75 -11.17
CA GLU A 30 14.78 14.41 -12.25
C GLU A 30 14.52 13.03 -12.88
N SER A 31 13.99 12.09 -12.10
CA SER A 31 13.65 10.72 -12.56
C SER A 31 12.25 10.59 -13.16
N GLY A 32 11.47 11.66 -13.24
CA GLY A 32 10.12 11.67 -13.79
C GLY A 32 9.03 12.11 -12.82
N PRO A 33 7.76 11.85 -13.15
CA PRO A 33 6.62 12.25 -12.32
C PRO A 33 6.57 11.48 -11.00
N VAL A 34 6.14 12.18 -9.94
CA VAL A 34 6.03 11.62 -8.59
C VAL A 34 4.68 11.92 -7.96
N ALA A 35 4.22 11.06 -7.06
CA ALA A 35 3.09 11.31 -6.18
C ALA A 35 3.58 11.78 -4.82
N VAL A 36 3.08 12.93 -4.37
CA VAL A 36 3.44 13.56 -3.09
C VAL A 36 2.24 13.50 -2.15
N LYS A 37 2.27 12.57 -1.18
CA LYS A 37 1.23 12.37 -0.18
C LYS A 37 1.55 13.22 1.05
N ILE A 38 0.72 14.23 1.32
CA ILE A 38 0.88 15.17 2.45
C ILE A 38 -0.20 14.86 3.48
N PHE A 39 0.21 14.33 4.62
CA PHE A 39 -0.68 13.92 5.70
C PHE A 39 -1.15 15.12 6.52
N HIS A 40 -2.42 15.09 6.90
CA HIS A 40 -2.97 16.08 7.83
C HIS A 40 -2.34 15.94 9.21
N THR A 41 -2.15 17.06 9.89
CA THR A 41 -1.53 17.08 11.23
C THR A 41 -2.56 17.23 12.35
N SER A 42 -3.88 17.14 12.06
CA SER A 42 -4.95 17.31 13.04
C SER A 42 -5.27 16.01 13.81
N ASN A 43 -5.62 16.16 15.09
CA ASN A 43 -5.85 15.05 16.03
C ASN A 43 -6.98 14.10 15.66
N ALA A 44 -7.99 14.59 14.95
CA ALA A 44 -9.22 13.82 14.71
C ALA A 44 -9.00 12.62 13.77
N VAL A 45 -8.02 12.73 12.86
CA VAL A 45 -7.76 11.73 11.82
C VAL A 45 -7.06 10.49 12.40
N PHE A 46 -6.20 10.67 13.39
CA PHE A 46 -5.30 9.62 13.86
C PHE A 46 -5.85 8.72 14.97
N LYS A 47 -6.99 9.04 15.59
CA LYS A 47 -7.58 8.23 16.67
C LYS A 47 -7.84 6.78 16.24
N ASN A 48 -8.30 6.56 15.02
CA ASN A 48 -8.60 5.23 14.49
C ASN A 48 -7.36 4.48 13.97
N LEU A 49 -6.25 5.20 13.74
CA LEU A 49 -5.02 4.63 13.19
C LEU A 49 -4.10 4.06 14.28
N VAL A 50 -4.32 4.42 15.53
CA VAL A 50 -3.51 3.95 16.68
C VAL A 50 -3.49 2.43 16.76
N GLN A 51 -4.60 1.75 16.43
CA GLN A 51 -4.68 0.28 16.45
C GLN A 51 -3.70 -0.44 15.50
N TYR A 52 -3.22 0.24 14.45
CA TYR A 52 -2.24 -0.29 13.49
C TYR A 52 -0.79 0.02 13.89
N ILE A 53 -0.60 0.82 14.94
CA ILE A 53 0.70 1.13 15.54
C ILE A 53 0.84 0.39 16.85
N GLU A 54 -0.23 0.32 17.67
CA GLU A 54 -0.24 -0.41 18.94
C GLU A 54 -0.15 -1.92 18.68
N GLY A 55 0.88 -2.55 19.28
CA GLY A 55 1.16 -3.97 19.07
C GLY A 55 2.13 -4.26 17.93
N ASP A 56 2.48 -3.26 17.11
CA ASP A 56 3.53 -3.40 16.10
C ASP A 56 4.92 -3.26 16.80
N PRO A 57 5.74 -4.33 16.85
CA PRO A 57 7.02 -4.33 17.56
C PRO A 57 8.01 -3.31 17.01
N ARG A 58 7.82 -2.81 15.79
CA ARG A 58 8.68 -1.78 15.17
C ARG A 58 8.51 -0.40 15.81
N PHE A 59 7.44 -0.20 16.60
CA PHE A 59 7.05 1.09 17.17
C PHE A 59 6.88 1.05 18.70
N THR A 60 7.53 0.10 19.38
CA THR A 60 7.53 0.01 20.84
C THR A 60 8.32 1.18 21.47
N GLY A 61 7.86 1.68 22.62
CA GLY A 61 8.56 2.72 23.40
C GLY A 61 8.40 4.16 22.93
N LEU A 62 7.56 4.43 21.93
CA LEU A 62 7.34 5.79 21.42
C LEU A 62 6.46 6.61 22.40
N LYS A 63 6.98 7.74 22.87
CA LYS A 63 6.19 8.72 23.63
C LYS A 63 5.11 9.33 22.76
N ARG A 64 3.84 9.27 23.21
CA ARG A 64 2.63 9.68 22.48
C ARG A 64 2.49 11.21 22.37
N ARG A 65 3.43 11.90 21.71
CA ARG A 65 3.18 13.28 21.28
C ARG A 65 2.54 13.24 19.90
N HIS A 66 1.49 14.02 19.71
CA HIS A 66 0.65 13.97 18.51
C HIS A 66 1.41 14.19 17.19
N ARG A 67 2.36 15.12 17.15
CA ARG A 67 3.23 15.34 15.98
C ARG A 67 4.12 14.12 15.69
N ASP A 68 4.49 13.39 16.72
CA ASP A 68 5.29 12.18 16.60
C ASP A 68 4.47 11.04 15.96
N LEU A 69 3.14 10.99 16.19
CA LEU A 69 2.26 9.97 15.58
C LEU A 69 2.14 10.13 14.06
N VAL A 70 2.04 11.36 13.55
CA VAL A 70 2.00 11.60 12.10
C VAL A 70 3.32 11.18 11.46
N ASP A 71 4.44 11.60 12.04
CA ASP A 71 5.79 11.25 11.55
C ASP A 71 6.02 9.73 11.56
N ILE A 72 5.55 9.05 12.62
CA ILE A 72 5.58 7.60 12.74
C ILE A 72 4.75 6.94 11.64
N TRP A 73 3.52 7.41 11.43
CA TRP A 73 2.61 6.88 10.43
C TRP A 73 3.18 6.99 9.01
N VAL A 74 3.70 8.16 8.66
CA VAL A 74 4.30 8.40 7.34
C VAL A 74 5.52 7.52 7.12
N ARG A 75 6.39 7.39 8.14
CA ARG A 75 7.55 6.49 8.08
C ARG A 75 7.15 5.02 8.05
N LYS A 76 6.04 4.66 8.71
CA LYS A 76 5.48 3.31 8.65
C LYS A 76 5.05 2.98 7.22
N GLU A 77 4.30 3.87 6.56
CA GLU A 77 3.88 3.66 5.16
C GLU A 77 5.09 3.55 4.22
N PHE A 78 6.07 4.44 4.34
CA PHE A 78 7.31 4.36 3.57
C PHE A 78 8.04 3.01 3.75
N ARG A 79 8.19 2.55 5.00
CA ARG A 79 8.85 1.26 5.29
C ARG A 79 8.04 0.07 4.78
N ASN A 80 6.71 0.15 4.83
CA ASN A 80 5.84 -0.88 4.31
C ASN A 80 5.97 -0.99 2.79
N LEU A 81 5.94 0.13 2.05
CA LEU A 81 6.18 0.16 0.61
C LEU A 81 7.56 -0.44 0.27
N SER A 82 8.62 0.04 0.94
CA SER A 82 9.98 -0.47 0.69
C SER A 82 10.11 -1.96 0.95
N ARG A 83 9.40 -2.48 1.96
CA ARG A 83 9.42 -3.90 2.28
C ARG A 83 8.70 -4.74 1.25
N LEU A 84 7.56 -4.30 0.74
CA LEU A 84 6.80 -4.99 -0.31
C LEU A 84 7.55 -4.93 -1.66
N GLU A 85 8.11 -3.77 -2.01
CA GLU A 85 8.92 -3.59 -3.23
C GLU A 85 10.10 -4.57 -3.28
N LYS A 86 10.79 -4.79 -2.16
CA LYS A 86 11.90 -5.75 -2.08
C LYS A 86 11.53 -7.18 -2.48
N TRP A 87 10.27 -7.55 -2.33
CA TRP A 87 9.74 -8.85 -2.74
C TRP A 87 9.10 -8.84 -4.13
N GLY A 88 9.34 -7.77 -4.92
CA GLY A 88 8.83 -7.65 -6.29
C GLY A 88 7.33 -7.40 -6.39
N LEU A 89 6.67 -7.08 -5.27
CA LEU A 89 5.25 -6.82 -5.25
C LEU A 89 4.90 -5.50 -5.94
N ALA A 90 3.81 -5.51 -6.70
CA ALA A 90 3.32 -4.33 -7.42
C ALA A 90 2.75 -3.30 -6.45
N VAL A 91 3.61 -2.40 -6.00
CA VAL A 91 3.31 -1.22 -5.17
C VAL A 91 4.04 -0.01 -5.73
N PRO A 92 3.59 1.23 -5.47
CA PRO A 92 4.33 2.42 -5.86
C PRO A 92 5.72 2.43 -5.23
N LYS A 93 6.76 2.66 -6.01
CA LYS A 93 8.13 2.75 -5.51
C LYS A 93 8.24 3.92 -4.52
N PRO A 94 8.67 3.70 -3.26
CA PRO A 94 8.90 4.78 -2.31
C PRO A 94 10.18 5.53 -2.65
N LEU A 95 10.11 6.85 -2.79
CA LEU A 95 11.22 7.70 -3.20
C LEU A 95 11.79 8.54 -2.06
N GLY A 96 10.97 8.95 -1.10
CA GLY A 96 11.44 9.72 0.02
C GLY A 96 10.39 10.02 1.07
N VAL A 97 10.85 10.32 2.27
CA VAL A 97 9.97 10.68 3.41
C VAL A 97 10.57 11.81 4.22
N HIS A 98 9.75 12.78 4.58
CA HIS A 98 10.14 13.84 5.50
C HIS A 98 8.94 14.38 6.26
N LYS A 99 8.96 14.29 7.60
CA LYS A 99 7.85 14.69 8.48
C LYS A 99 6.53 14.06 8.01
N ASN A 100 5.53 14.87 7.71
CA ASN A 100 4.21 14.45 7.25
C ASN A 100 4.11 14.29 5.71
N ILE A 101 5.23 14.12 5.01
CA ILE A 101 5.28 14.00 3.54
C ILE A 101 5.92 12.68 3.15
N LEU A 102 5.23 11.93 2.29
CA LEU A 102 5.71 10.75 1.59
C LEU A 102 5.76 11.05 0.09
N VAL A 103 6.90 10.77 -0.54
CA VAL A 103 7.06 10.84 -2.00
C VAL A 103 7.24 9.42 -2.53
N MET A 104 6.49 9.10 -3.57
CA MET A 104 6.51 7.78 -4.21
C MET A 104 6.26 7.92 -5.71
N GLU A 105 6.44 6.84 -6.43
CA GLU A 105 6.11 6.72 -7.84
C GLU A 105 4.68 7.21 -8.13
N TYR A 106 4.54 7.97 -9.22
CA TYR A 106 3.24 8.37 -9.73
C TYR A 106 2.67 7.30 -10.66
N LEU A 107 1.49 6.82 -10.36
CA LEU A 107 0.75 5.89 -11.19
C LEU A 107 -0.28 6.65 -12.01
N GLY A 108 0.02 6.89 -13.27
CA GLY A 108 -0.86 7.66 -14.14
C GLY A 108 -0.21 8.04 -15.46
N THR A 109 -0.86 8.92 -16.16
CA THR A 109 -0.35 9.62 -17.36
C THR A 109 -0.13 11.09 -17.04
N ASP A 110 0.42 11.85 -17.97
CA ASP A 110 0.59 13.31 -17.81
C ASP A 110 -0.74 14.06 -17.59
N LEU A 111 -1.87 13.43 -17.93
CA LEU A 111 -3.20 14.05 -17.89
C LEU A 111 -4.00 13.66 -16.63
N ALA A 112 -3.82 12.45 -16.11
CA ALA A 112 -4.62 11.95 -14.99
C ALA A 112 -3.98 10.76 -14.27
N PRO A 113 -4.26 10.58 -12.97
CA PRO A 113 -3.90 9.36 -12.25
C PRO A 113 -4.62 8.14 -12.87
N SER A 114 -4.00 6.98 -12.78
CA SER A 114 -4.61 5.70 -13.15
C SER A 114 -5.90 5.47 -12.36
N PRO A 115 -6.91 4.82 -12.95
CA PRO A 115 -8.17 4.53 -12.26
C PRO A 115 -7.97 3.49 -11.13
N ARG A 116 -8.93 3.45 -10.21
CA ARG A 116 -9.00 2.36 -9.23
C ARG A 116 -9.58 1.11 -9.86
N LEU A 117 -9.19 -0.07 -9.37
CA LEU A 117 -9.74 -1.35 -9.84
C LEU A 117 -11.27 -1.41 -9.73
N ARG A 118 -11.85 -0.75 -8.74
CA ARG A 118 -13.31 -0.62 -8.57
C ARG A 118 -14.02 0.09 -9.74
N ASP A 119 -13.30 0.93 -10.46
CA ASP A 119 -13.84 1.81 -11.51
C ASP A 119 -13.49 1.30 -12.92
N VAL A 120 -12.92 0.08 -13.02
CA VAL A 120 -12.47 -0.55 -14.25
C VAL A 120 -13.18 -1.88 -14.46
N GLU A 121 -13.65 -2.14 -15.67
CA GLU A 121 -14.00 -3.48 -16.11
C GLU A 121 -12.76 -4.17 -16.66
N VAL A 122 -12.32 -5.23 -16.00
CA VAL A 122 -11.15 -6.00 -16.42
C VAL A 122 -11.54 -7.09 -17.42
N ASN A 123 -10.75 -7.27 -18.45
CA ASN A 123 -11.04 -8.27 -19.51
C ASN A 123 -10.88 -9.71 -19.01
N ASP A 124 -9.92 -9.94 -18.12
CA ASP A 124 -9.62 -11.25 -17.52
C ASP A 124 -9.61 -11.14 -15.99
N ALA A 125 -10.80 -11.27 -15.41
CA ALA A 125 -10.97 -11.22 -13.97
C ALA A 125 -10.21 -12.34 -13.24
N LYS A 126 -10.03 -13.50 -13.90
CA LYS A 126 -9.31 -14.64 -13.30
C LYS A 126 -7.82 -14.33 -13.18
N ALA A 127 -7.20 -13.81 -14.22
CA ALA A 127 -5.79 -13.42 -14.17
C ALA A 127 -5.53 -12.35 -13.11
N VAL A 128 -6.41 -11.35 -13.00
CA VAL A 128 -6.32 -10.31 -11.97
C VAL A 128 -6.48 -10.88 -10.56
N TYR A 129 -7.44 -11.80 -10.38
CA TYR A 129 -7.64 -12.50 -9.10
C TYR A 129 -6.38 -13.28 -8.70
N ASP A 130 -5.81 -14.04 -9.63
CA ASP A 130 -4.62 -14.85 -9.36
C ASP A 130 -3.41 -13.96 -8.99
N GLU A 131 -3.19 -12.86 -9.70
CA GLU A 131 -2.12 -11.89 -9.40
C GLU A 131 -2.30 -11.26 -8.00
N LEU A 132 -3.53 -10.90 -7.63
CA LEU A 132 -3.84 -10.33 -6.33
C LEU A 132 -3.76 -11.36 -5.19
N LEU A 133 -4.12 -12.62 -5.47
CA LEU A 133 -3.99 -13.73 -4.52
C LEU A 133 -2.51 -14.03 -4.25
N GLU A 134 -1.68 -14.06 -5.30
CA GLU A 134 -0.23 -14.21 -5.19
C GLU A 134 0.39 -13.03 -4.41
N PHE A 135 -0.07 -11.79 -4.67
CA PHE A 135 0.34 -10.61 -3.88
C PHE A 135 0.12 -10.83 -2.39
N LEU A 136 -1.06 -11.31 -1.99
CA LEU A 136 -1.38 -11.59 -0.58
C LEU A 136 -0.51 -12.73 -0.03
N ALA A 137 -0.26 -13.78 -0.80
CA ALA A 137 0.58 -14.90 -0.41
C ALA A 137 2.03 -14.46 -0.19
N ILE A 138 2.63 -13.73 -1.12
CA ILE A 138 3.99 -13.19 -0.99
C ILE A 138 4.08 -12.20 0.17
N SER A 139 3.10 -11.30 0.30
CA SER A 139 3.04 -10.35 1.41
C SER A 139 3.04 -11.08 2.76
N TRP A 140 2.23 -12.12 2.91
CA TRP A 140 2.15 -12.91 4.12
C TRP A 140 3.39 -13.77 4.34
N GLN A 141 3.73 -14.65 3.41
CA GLN A 141 4.75 -15.68 3.60
C GLN A 141 6.19 -15.14 3.52
N LYS A 142 6.46 -14.17 2.64
CA LYS A 142 7.81 -13.64 2.37
C LYS A 142 8.05 -12.29 3.05
N ALA A 143 7.17 -11.33 2.82
CA ALA A 143 7.32 -10.00 3.43
C ALA A 143 6.90 -9.97 4.92
N ASN A 144 6.27 -11.03 5.46
CA ASN A 144 5.73 -11.10 6.82
C ASN A 144 4.84 -9.90 7.16
N MET A 145 3.92 -9.57 6.24
CA MET A 145 3.04 -8.42 6.32
C MET A 145 1.61 -8.76 5.90
N VAL A 146 0.67 -7.98 6.42
CA VAL A 146 -0.74 -7.96 6.05
C VAL A 146 -1.11 -6.53 5.67
N HIS A 147 -1.85 -6.33 4.60
CA HIS A 147 -2.26 -5.00 4.13
C HIS A 147 -3.19 -4.29 5.13
N GLY A 148 -4.18 -5.02 5.65
CA GLY A 148 -5.10 -4.53 6.67
C GLY A 148 -6.24 -3.65 6.14
N ASP A 149 -6.23 -3.30 4.85
CA ASP A 149 -7.32 -2.61 4.16
C ASP A 149 -7.32 -2.93 2.66
N PHE A 150 -7.07 -4.20 2.33
CA PHE A 150 -7.01 -4.68 0.95
C PHE A 150 -8.40 -4.65 0.31
N SER A 151 -8.56 -3.85 -0.71
CA SER A 151 -9.85 -3.71 -1.41
C SER A 151 -9.66 -3.06 -2.78
N PRO A 152 -10.63 -3.18 -3.71
CA PRO A 152 -10.57 -2.52 -5.02
C PRO A 152 -10.45 -1.00 -4.98
N TYR A 153 -10.69 -0.38 -3.81
CA TYR A 153 -10.45 1.04 -3.56
C TYR A 153 -8.97 1.36 -3.38
N ASN A 154 -8.19 0.41 -2.88
CA ASN A 154 -6.76 0.53 -2.61
C ASN A 154 -5.89 -0.23 -3.61
N ILE A 155 -6.44 -0.47 -4.81
CA ILE A 155 -5.74 -1.06 -5.96
C ILE A 155 -5.95 -0.13 -7.15
N MET A 156 -4.88 0.29 -7.80
CA MET A 156 -4.92 1.05 -9.05
C MET A 156 -4.71 0.13 -10.23
N TRP A 157 -5.34 0.45 -11.36
CA TRP A 157 -5.14 -0.24 -12.63
C TRP A 157 -4.15 0.55 -13.47
N HIS A 158 -2.89 0.13 -13.47
CA HIS A 158 -1.80 0.84 -14.12
C HIS A 158 -0.97 -0.07 -15.00
N GLY A 159 -0.78 0.30 -16.28
CA GLY A 159 -0.04 -0.53 -17.22
C GLY A 159 -0.66 -1.91 -17.42
N ASP A 160 -1.99 -1.97 -17.50
CA ASP A 160 -2.80 -3.19 -17.66
C ASP A 160 -2.63 -4.25 -16.56
N ARG A 161 -2.27 -3.80 -15.35
CA ARG A 161 -2.13 -4.66 -14.18
C ARG A 161 -2.57 -3.97 -12.89
N PRO A 162 -2.93 -4.75 -11.85
CA PRO A 162 -3.22 -4.20 -10.53
C PRO A 162 -1.94 -3.75 -9.80
N VAL A 163 -1.97 -2.57 -9.19
CA VAL A 163 -0.92 -2.03 -8.32
C VAL A 163 -1.54 -1.66 -6.98
N VAL A 164 -1.09 -2.29 -5.91
CA VAL A 164 -1.63 -2.10 -4.56
C VAL A 164 -1.06 -0.84 -3.93
N ILE A 165 -1.92 0.00 -3.38
CA ILE A 165 -1.56 1.28 -2.79
C ILE A 165 -2.11 1.41 -1.36
N ASP A 166 -1.74 2.49 -0.68
CA ASP A 166 -2.23 2.86 0.66
C ASP A 166 -1.93 1.81 1.74
N VAL A 167 -0.67 1.48 1.88
CA VAL A 167 -0.17 0.46 2.82
C VAL A 167 0.13 1.02 4.23
N GLY A 168 -0.38 2.21 4.55
CA GLY A 168 -0.21 2.81 5.88
C GLY A 168 -0.78 1.94 7.00
N GLN A 169 -1.90 1.27 6.77
CA GLN A 169 -2.54 0.36 7.73
C GLN A 169 -1.86 -1.00 7.82
N ALA A 170 -1.02 -1.36 6.85
CA ALA A 170 -0.36 -2.66 6.83
C ALA A 170 0.48 -2.90 8.09
N VAL A 171 0.35 -4.10 8.65
CA VAL A 171 1.02 -4.52 9.87
C VAL A 171 1.92 -5.73 9.62
N VAL A 172 2.90 -5.93 10.49
CA VAL A 172 3.73 -7.14 10.45
C VAL A 172 2.95 -8.35 10.96
N GLN A 173 3.34 -9.54 10.53
CA GLN A 173 2.69 -10.81 10.89
C GLN A 173 2.64 -11.05 12.41
N SER A 174 3.63 -10.53 13.16
CA SER A 174 3.67 -10.60 14.64
C SER A 174 2.72 -9.62 15.35
N HIS A 175 1.97 -8.80 14.61
CA HIS A 175 0.95 -7.93 15.19
C HIS A 175 -0.22 -8.75 15.74
N PRO A 176 -0.80 -8.43 16.93
CA PRO A 176 -1.86 -9.24 17.56
C PRO A 176 -3.11 -9.47 16.69
N LYS A 177 -3.41 -8.53 15.77
CA LYS A 177 -4.56 -8.61 14.86
C LYS A 177 -4.20 -9.02 13.42
N SER A 178 -2.99 -9.51 13.18
CA SER A 178 -2.54 -9.82 11.81
C SER A 178 -3.42 -10.87 11.13
N GLN A 179 -3.80 -11.92 11.85
CA GLN A 179 -4.66 -12.98 11.30
C GLN A 179 -6.08 -12.46 10.99
N GLU A 180 -6.66 -11.66 11.88
CA GLU A 180 -7.97 -11.02 11.65
C GLU A 180 -7.93 -10.15 10.39
N PHE A 181 -6.86 -9.36 10.22
CA PHE A 181 -6.69 -8.51 9.06
C PHE A 181 -6.46 -9.32 7.79
N LEU A 182 -5.72 -10.43 7.84
CA LEU A 182 -5.51 -11.31 6.69
C LEU A 182 -6.85 -11.91 6.21
N VAL A 183 -7.65 -12.46 7.12
CA VAL A 183 -8.97 -13.00 6.77
C VAL A 183 -9.84 -11.93 6.13
N ARG A 184 -9.83 -10.71 6.65
CA ARG A 184 -10.58 -9.58 6.08
C ARG A 184 -10.10 -9.21 4.68
N ASP A 185 -8.79 -9.15 4.47
CA ASP A 185 -8.19 -8.80 3.17
C ASP A 185 -8.54 -9.86 2.12
N VAL A 186 -8.39 -11.15 2.44
CA VAL A 186 -8.76 -12.26 1.54
C VAL A 186 -10.26 -12.28 1.26
N THR A 187 -11.10 -12.01 2.29
CA THR A 187 -12.56 -11.91 2.11
C THR A 187 -12.93 -10.85 1.07
N ARG A 188 -12.31 -9.67 1.13
CA ARG A 188 -12.57 -8.59 0.17
C ARG A 188 -12.12 -8.92 -1.24
N LEU A 189 -11.02 -9.67 -1.40
CA LEU A 189 -10.59 -10.17 -2.70
C LEU A 189 -11.60 -11.16 -3.28
N VAL A 190 -12.07 -12.13 -2.48
CA VAL A 190 -13.10 -13.10 -2.87
C VAL A 190 -14.41 -12.40 -3.25
N GLU A 191 -14.84 -11.41 -2.47
CA GLU A 191 -16.03 -10.62 -2.78
C GLU A 191 -15.92 -9.88 -4.12
N TRP A 192 -14.74 -9.29 -4.41
CA TRP A 192 -14.47 -8.65 -5.69
C TRP A 192 -14.52 -9.67 -6.83
N ALA A 193 -13.84 -10.81 -6.68
CA ALA A 193 -13.77 -11.86 -7.69
C ALA A 193 -15.17 -12.40 -8.05
N ASN A 194 -16.00 -12.66 -7.05
CA ASN A 194 -17.36 -13.16 -7.25
C ASN A 194 -18.26 -12.09 -7.91
N LYS A 195 -18.08 -10.82 -7.60
CA LYS A 195 -18.76 -9.72 -8.33
C LYS A 195 -18.29 -9.60 -9.78
N ALA A 196 -17.05 -9.97 -10.07
CA ALA A 196 -16.49 -10.03 -11.42
C ALA A 196 -16.88 -11.32 -12.18
N GLY A 197 -17.73 -12.17 -11.61
CA GLY A 197 -18.27 -13.38 -12.24
C GLY A 197 -17.47 -14.66 -12.01
N LEU A 198 -16.47 -14.64 -11.12
CA LEU A 198 -15.77 -15.86 -10.72
C LEU A 198 -16.57 -16.62 -9.65
N ASP A 199 -16.30 -17.91 -9.52
CA ASP A 199 -16.82 -18.76 -8.44
C ASP A 199 -15.66 -19.11 -7.51
N THR A 200 -15.45 -18.27 -6.49
CA THR A 200 -14.37 -18.42 -5.51
C THR A 200 -14.92 -18.44 -4.09
N ASN A 201 -14.21 -19.09 -3.18
CA ASN A 201 -14.60 -19.12 -1.78
C ASN A 201 -13.42 -18.79 -0.84
N LEU A 202 -13.77 -18.33 0.36
CA LEU A 202 -12.79 -17.86 1.33
C LEU A 202 -11.85 -19.00 1.81
N ALA A 203 -12.33 -20.23 1.96
CA ALA A 203 -11.54 -21.32 2.50
C ALA A 203 -10.40 -21.71 1.54
N GLU A 204 -10.70 -21.82 0.25
CA GLU A 204 -9.71 -22.10 -0.79
C GLU A 204 -8.72 -20.94 -0.94
N ALA A 205 -9.22 -19.70 -1.01
CA ALA A 205 -8.37 -18.52 -1.10
C ALA A 205 -7.42 -18.38 0.10
N MET A 206 -7.91 -18.66 1.32
CA MET A 206 -7.05 -18.66 2.52
C MET A 206 -6.02 -19.80 2.48
N TYR A 207 -6.39 -20.98 2.01
CA TYR A 207 -5.45 -22.09 1.84
C TYR A 207 -4.33 -21.69 0.85
N ASP A 208 -4.70 -21.12 -0.30
CA ASP A 208 -3.74 -20.69 -1.31
C ASP A 208 -2.79 -19.61 -0.76
N VAL A 209 -3.31 -18.61 -0.04
CA VAL A 209 -2.46 -17.57 0.58
C VAL A 209 -1.47 -18.14 1.59
N LEU A 210 -1.85 -19.17 2.33
CA LEU A 210 -1.02 -19.76 3.39
C LEU A 210 -0.03 -20.82 2.87
N GLU A 211 -0.40 -21.55 1.82
CA GLU A 211 0.30 -22.77 1.38
C GLU A 211 0.85 -22.68 -0.07
N MET A 212 0.66 -21.53 -0.77
CA MET A 212 1.21 -21.34 -2.12
C MET A 212 2.72 -21.59 -2.13
N ASP A 213 3.18 -22.39 -3.11
CA ASP A 213 4.62 -22.59 -3.31
C ASP A 213 5.26 -21.31 -3.89
N LEU A 214 6.00 -20.65 -3.05
CA LEU A 214 6.75 -19.43 -3.36
C LEU A 214 8.27 -19.65 -3.33
N SER A 215 8.72 -20.88 -3.55
CA SER A 215 10.15 -21.24 -3.54
C SER A 215 10.95 -20.48 -4.62
N HIS A 216 10.27 -20.09 -5.71
CA HIS A 216 10.84 -19.32 -6.83
C HIS A 216 10.91 -17.81 -6.57
N ILE A 217 10.28 -17.32 -5.49
CA ILE A 217 10.27 -15.89 -5.15
C ILE A 217 11.46 -15.56 -4.26
N GLU A 218 12.32 -14.70 -4.74
CA GLU A 218 13.50 -14.21 -4.03
C GLU A 218 13.40 -12.71 -3.75
N GLU A 219 14.11 -12.26 -2.71
CA GLU A 219 14.21 -10.84 -2.40
C GLU A 219 15.02 -10.11 -3.46
N ILE A 220 14.50 -9.02 -4.00
CA ILE A 220 15.21 -8.18 -4.95
C ILE A 220 16.28 -7.39 -4.18
N HIS A 221 17.53 -7.73 -4.39
CA HIS A 221 18.64 -6.94 -3.87
C HIS A 221 18.83 -5.71 -4.74
N SER A 222 18.53 -4.51 -4.18
CA SER A 222 18.89 -3.25 -4.86
C SER A 222 20.41 -3.20 -5.02
N ALA A 223 20.86 -3.13 -6.25
CA ALA A 223 22.25 -2.91 -6.58
C ALA A 223 22.71 -1.51 -6.18
#